data_96a4527ac7e63a171ae4718e3c1beb0d
#
_entry.id   96a4527ac7e63a171ae4718e3c1beb0d
#
_cell.length_a   1.000
_cell.length_b   1.000
_cell.length_c   1.000
_cell.angle_alpha   90.00
_cell.angle_beta   90.00
_cell.angle_gamma   90.00
#
_symmetry.space_group_name_H-M   'P 1'
#
loop_
_entity.id
_entity.type
_entity.pdbx_description
1 polymer ?
#
loop_
_entity_poly.entity_id
_entity_poly.type
_entity_poly.pdbx_seq_one_letter_code
_entity_poly.pdbx_strand_id
1 'polypeptide(L)'
;FEVAAHDLGMGSTYLDPTGSQIGKKESIADTARVLGRMYEGIEYRGFGQDIVEELAKYAGVPVWNGLTNEYHPTQMLADMLTIREHFGDLKGRRLVYMGDARYNMGNSLMIACSKLGMHFVACTTKKYFPNQELVDLCRTYAEASGGSVTLTEDVQTGTKDADVIYTDVWVSMGEPDEVWEERIKDLTPYKV
;
A
#
# COMPACT_ATOMS: atom_id res chain seq x y z
N PHE A 1 -7.76 -10.28 -8.38
CA PHE A 1 -7.66 -9.98 -9.82
C PHE A 1 -8.26 -11.09 -10.66
N GLU A 2 -7.86 -12.36 -10.50
CA GLU A 2 -8.36 -13.48 -11.30
C GLU A 2 -9.90 -13.60 -11.29
N VAL A 3 -10.53 -13.55 -10.11
CA VAL A 3 -11.99 -13.57 -9.95
C VAL A 3 -12.62 -12.35 -10.64
N ALA A 4 -12.09 -11.16 -10.43
CA ALA A 4 -12.60 -9.94 -11.06
C ALA A 4 -12.48 -9.98 -12.59
N ALA A 5 -11.36 -10.50 -13.11
CA ALA A 5 -11.19 -10.72 -14.55
C ALA A 5 -12.26 -11.65 -15.10
N HIS A 6 -12.48 -12.80 -14.45
CA HIS A 6 -13.51 -13.76 -14.83
C HIS A 6 -14.91 -13.14 -14.81
N ASP A 7 -15.27 -12.41 -13.75
CA ASP A 7 -16.58 -11.76 -13.62
C ASP A 7 -16.84 -10.71 -14.70
N LEU A 8 -15.77 -10.11 -15.23
CA LEU A 8 -15.81 -9.14 -16.33
C LEU A 8 -15.68 -9.81 -17.71
N GLY A 9 -15.67 -11.15 -17.79
CA GLY A 9 -15.56 -11.88 -19.05
C GLY A 9 -14.16 -11.90 -19.66
N MET A 10 -13.13 -11.60 -18.87
CA MET A 10 -11.73 -11.65 -19.29
C MET A 10 -11.07 -12.98 -18.92
N GLY A 11 -10.06 -13.38 -19.69
CA GLY A 11 -9.15 -14.46 -19.30
C GLY A 11 -8.05 -13.93 -18.37
N SER A 12 -7.48 -14.83 -17.56
CA SER A 12 -6.30 -14.51 -16.74
C SER A 12 -5.31 -15.66 -16.75
N THR A 13 -4.04 -15.33 -16.60
CA THR A 13 -2.95 -16.29 -16.45
C THR A 13 -2.13 -15.93 -15.22
N TYR A 14 -1.98 -16.86 -14.30
CA TYR A 14 -1.09 -16.70 -13.14
C TYR A 14 0.31 -17.19 -13.50
N LEU A 15 1.30 -16.32 -13.38
CA LEU A 15 2.70 -16.63 -13.60
C LEU A 15 3.39 -16.80 -12.25
N ASP A 16 3.55 -18.06 -11.83
CA ASP A 16 4.23 -18.42 -10.59
C ASP A 16 5.74 -18.10 -10.70
N PRO A 17 6.33 -17.39 -9.73
CA PRO A 17 7.76 -17.07 -9.73
C PRO A 17 8.66 -18.31 -9.62
N THR A 18 8.17 -19.46 -9.15
CA THR A 18 8.95 -20.70 -9.05
C THR A 18 9.11 -21.39 -10.41
N GLY A 19 8.12 -21.27 -11.29
CA GLY A 19 8.13 -21.81 -12.65
C GLY A 19 8.67 -20.84 -13.71
N SER A 20 8.99 -19.60 -13.34
CA SER A 20 9.38 -18.53 -14.25
C SER A 20 10.89 -18.24 -14.22
N GLN A 21 11.41 -17.75 -15.34
CA GLN A 21 12.76 -17.24 -15.47
C GLN A 21 12.85 -15.70 -15.28
N ILE A 22 11.73 -15.06 -14.98
CA ILE A 22 11.61 -13.61 -14.78
C ILE A 22 12.58 -13.14 -13.69
N GLY A 23 13.40 -12.15 -14.02
CA GLY A 23 14.39 -11.59 -13.09
C GLY A 23 15.58 -12.52 -12.76
N LYS A 24 15.68 -13.68 -13.44
CA LYS A 24 16.79 -14.64 -13.30
C LYS A 24 17.65 -14.67 -14.55
N LYS A 25 17.14 -15.28 -15.62
CA LYS A 25 17.81 -15.37 -16.93
C LYS A 25 17.27 -14.33 -17.92
N GLU A 26 16.06 -13.85 -17.70
CA GLU A 26 15.42 -12.82 -18.51
C GLU A 26 15.38 -11.50 -17.75
N SER A 27 15.67 -10.39 -18.44
CA SER A 27 15.51 -9.07 -17.85
C SER A 27 14.03 -8.73 -17.64
N ILE A 28 13.73 -7.90 -16.67
CA ILE A 28 12.36 -7.40 -16.44
C ILE A 28 11.84 -6.66 -17.69
N ALA A 29 12.70 -5.88 -18.36
CA ALA A 29 12.36 -5.17 -19.58
C ALA A 29 11.97 -6.10 -20.74
N ASP A 30 12.67 -7.23 -20.93
CA ASP A 30 12.35 -8.19 -21.99
C ASP A 30 11.08 -8.96 -21.65
N THR A 31 10.92 -9.41 -20.41
CA THR A 31 9.68 -9.99 -19.91
C THR A 31 8.49 -9.05 -20.13
N ALA A 32 8.63 -7.77 -19.80
CA ALA A 32 7.59 -6.78 -20.01
C ALA A 32 7.16 -6.66 -21.48
N ARG A 33 8.14 -6.59 -22.40
CA ARG A 33 7.87 -6.52 -23.85
C ARG A 33 7.13 -7.76 -24.37
N VAL A 34 7.49 -8.95 -23.88
CA VAL A 34 6.84 -10.20 -24.26
C VAL A 34 5.41 -10.24 -23.74
N LEU A 35 5.21 -10.00 -22.43
CA LEU A 35 3.89 -10.01 -21.81
C LEU A 35 2.95 -8.97 -22.41
N GLY A 36 3.45 -7.78 -22.72
CA GLY A 36 2.68 -6.71 -23.36
C GLY A 36 2.26 -7.01 -24.82
N ARG A 37 2.79 -8.10 -25.43
CA ARG A 37 2.34 -8.61 -26.74
C ARG A 37 1.32 -9.75 -26.62
N MET A 38 1.19 -10.32 -25.42
CA MET A 38 0.33 -11.48 -25.16
C MET A 38 -0.93 -11.08 -24.37
N TYR A 39 -0.85 -10.03 -23.56
CA TYR A 39 -1.92 -9.63 -22.63
C TYR A 39 -2.24 -8.14 -22.77
N GLU A 40 -3.46 -7.77 -22.48
CA GLU A 40 -3.96 -6.39 -22.49
C GLU A 40 -3.63 -5.62 -21.21
N GLY A 41 -3.15 -6.31 -20.18
CA GLY A 41 -2.74 -5.73 -18.91
C GLY A 41 -1.97 -6.70 -18.05
N ILE A 42 -1.18 -6.17 -17.13
CA ILE A 42 -0.32 -6.95 -16.24
C ILE A 42 -0.57 -6.50 -14.80
N GLU A 43 -0.84 -7.43 -13.91
CA GLU A 43 -0.82 -7.19 -12.47
C GLU A 43 0.47 -7.77 -11.90
N TYR A 44 1.17 -6.96 -11.10
CA TYR A 44 2.39 -7.36 -10.42
C TYR A 44 2.19 -7.36 -8.90
N ARG A 45 2.49 -8.48 -8.27
CA ARG A 45 2.64 -8.62 -6.84
C ARG A 45 4.00 -9.23 -6.52
N GLY A 46 4.85 -8.47 -5.83
CA GLY A 46 6.23 -8.88 -5.55
C GLY A 46 6.88 -7.99 -4.49
N PHE A 47 8.19 -7.88 -4.51
CA PHE A 47 8.96 -7.15 -3.51
C PHE A 47 9.36 -5.74 -3.99
N GLY A 48 10.10 -5.64 -5.09
CA GLY A 48 10.71 -4.39 -5.53
C GLY A 48 9.74 -3.46 -6.25
N GLN A 49 9.70 -2.21 -5.85
CA GLN A 49 8.98 -1.15 -6.55
C GLN A 49 9.60 -0.86 -7.92
N ASP A 50 10.93 -0.94 -8.03
CA ASP A 50 11.68 -0.79 -9.27
C ASP A 50 11.25 -1.81 -10.34
N ILE A 51 10.90 -3.02 -9.93
CA ILE A 51 10.44 -4.09 -10.85
C ILE A 51 9.09 -3.71 -11.49
N VAL A 52 8.12 -3.27 -10.71
CA VAL A 52 6.81 -2.89 -11.26
C VAL A 52 6.91 -1.63 -12.13
N GLU A 53 7.79 -0.70 -11.80
CA GLU A 53 8.05 0.50 -12.60
C GLU A 53 8.74 0.15 -13.92
N GLU A 54 9.69 -0.78 -13.91
CA GLU A 54 10.33 -1.28 -15.13
C GLU A 54 9.35 -2.05 -16.02
N LEU A 55 8.48 -2.91 -15.43
CA LEU A 55 7.39 -3.55 -16.14
C LEU A 55 6.49 -2.49 -16.82
N ALA A 56 6.03 -1.49 -16.08
CA ALA A 56 5.17 -0.43 -16.62
C ALA A 56 5.83 0.36 -17.75
N LYS A 57 7.15 0.60 -17.65
CA LYS A 57 7.92 1.33 -18.66
C LYS A 57 8.01 0.61 -20.00
N TYR A 58 8.11 -0.72 -19.99
CA TYR A 58 8.42 -1.50 -21.21
C TYR A 58 7.28 -2.38 -21.73
N ALA A 59 6.22 -2.60 -20.97
CA ALA A 59 5.11 -3.49 -21.38
C ALA A 59 4.30 -2.93 -22.54
N GLY A 60 4.10 -1.62 -22.62
CA GLY A 60 3.22 -1.00 -23.62
C GLY A 60 1.73 -1.24 -23.39
N VAL A 61 1.36 -1.86 -22.27
CA VAL A 61 0.01 -2.09 -21.75
C VAL A 61 -0.06 -1.61 -20.30
N PRO A 62 -1.26 -1.37 -19.74
CA PRO A 62 -1.41 -1.03 -18.32
C PRO A 62 -0.76 -2.07 -17.41
N VAL A 63 -0.05 -1.57 -16.38
CA VAL A 63 0.54 -2.41 -15.33
C VAL A 63 0.02 -1.93 -13.98
N TRP A 64 -0.57 -2.85 -13.21
CA TRP A 64 -1.09 -2.57 -11.87
C TRP A 64 -0.12 -3.06 -10.82
N ASN A 65 0.19 -2.19 -9.86
CA ASN A 65 0.90 -2.60 -8.66
C ASN A 65 -0.08 -3.27 -7.69
N GLY A 66 -0.10 -4.59 -7.68
CA GLY A 66 -0.87 -5.39 -6.73
C GLY A 66 -0.29 -5.34 -5.32
N LEU A 67 1.04 -5.32 -5.20
CA LEU A 67 1.78 -5.08 -3.96
C LEU A 67 3.28 -5.03 -4.22
N THR A 68 3.95 -4.07 -3.58
CA THR A 68 5.41 -4.05 -3.39
C THR A 68 5.74 -3.83 -1.90
N ASN A 69 7.03 -3.82 -1.55
CA ASN A 69 7.44 -3.46 -0.19
C ASN A 69 7.07 -2.01 0.17
N GLU A 70 7.06 -1.13 -0.82
CA GLU A 70 6.84 0.30 -0.65
C GLU A 70 5.37 0.69 -0.74
N TYR A 71 4.57 0.01 -1.60
CA TYR A 71 3.20 0.43 -1.89
C TYR A 71 2.26 -0.75 -2.18
N HIS A 72 0.96 -0.53 -1.88
CA HIS A 72 -0.14 -1.43 -2.19
C HIS A 72 -1.38 -0.66 -2.69
N PRO A 73 -1.29 0.02 -3.84
CA PRO A 73 -2.34 0.94 -4.28
C PRO A 73 -3.68 0.26 -4.58
N THR A 74 -3.68 -0.99 -5.03
CA THR A 74 -4.93 -1.72 -5.30
C THR A 74 -5.69 -2.07 -4.02
N GLN A 75 -5.00 -2.28 -2.89
CA GLN A 75 -5.64 -2.42 -1.59
C GLN A 75 -6.34 -1.11 -1.19
N MET A 76 -5.74 0.04 -1.50
CA MET A 76 -6.35 1.33 -1.20
C MET A 76 -7.70 1.52 -1.91
N LEU A 77 -7.86 1.01 -3.12
CA LEU A 77 -9.16 1.04 -3.82
C LEU A 77 -10.23 0.25 -3.05
N ALA A 78 -9.87 -0.93 -2.55
CA ALA A 78 -10.77 -1.76 -1.74
C ALA A 78 -11.12 -1.10 -0.40
N ASP A 79 -10.11 -0.57 0.31
CA ASP A 79 -10.30 0.07 1.60
C ASP A 79 -11.15 1.35 1.48
N MET A 80 -10.87 2.20 0.50
CA MET A 80 -11.63 3.41 0.27
C MET A 80 -13.07 3.12 -0.17
N LEU A 81 -13.29 2.07 -0.97
CA LEU A 81 -14.64 1.61 -1.30
C LEU A 81 -15.39 1.17 -0.05
N THR A 82 -14.77 0.34 0.80
CA THR A 82 -15.37 -0.14 2.06
C THR A 82 -15.73 1.02 2.99
N ILE A 83 -14.82 1.97 3.17
CA ILE A 83 -15.08 3.17 4.00
C ILE A 83 -16.24 3.98 3.41
N ARG A 84 -16.26 4.17 2.09
CA ARG A 84 -17.34 4.89 1.42
C ARG A 84 -18.68 4.18 1.53
N GLU A 85 -18.72 2.86 1.40
CA GLU A 85 -19.95 2.07 1.58
C GLU A 85 -20.50 2.17 3.00
N HIS A 86 -19.61 2.29 3.99
CA HIS A 86 -20.03 2.41 5.40
C HIS A 86 -20.44 3.83 5.80
N PHE A 87 -19.70 4.86 5.35
CA PHE A 87 -19.88 6.24 5.78
C PHE A 87 -20.52 7.17 4.74
N GLY A 88 -20.67 6.73 3.50
CA GLY A 88 -21.22 7.52 2.38
C GLY A 88 -20.18 8.42 1.71
N ASP A 89 -19.33 9.12 2.47
CA ASP A 89 -18.30 10.02 1.97
C ASP A 89 -16.94 9.71 2.62
N LEU A 90 -15.87 9.97 1.87
CA LEU A 90 -14.49 9.83 2.33
C LEU A 90 -13.93 11.15 2.89
N LYS A 91 -14.33 12.28 2.29
CA LYS A 91 -13.80 13.59 2.65
C LYS A 91 -14.10 13.93 4.11
N GLY A 92 -13.07 14.37 4.83
CA GLY A 92 -13.14 14.72 6.23
C GLY A 92 -13.13 13.53 7.20
N ARG A 93 -13.15 12.28 6.71
CA ARG A 93 -13.02 11.09 7.57
C ARG A 93 -11.63 10.99 8.14
N ARG A 94 -11.54 10.54 9.40
CA ARG A 94 -10.30 10.37 10.14
C ARG A 94 -9.91 8.90 10.19
N LEU A 95 -8.82 8.53 9.51
CA LEU A 95 -8.24 7.20 9.54
C LEU A 95 -6.97 7.20 10.37
N VAL A 96 -6.92 6.32 11.36
CA VAL A 96 -5.76 6.13 12.25
C VAL A 96 -5.12 4.78 11.92
N TYR A 97 -3.87 4.81 11.51
CA TYR A 97 -3.06 3.61 11.31
C TYR A 97 -2.23 3.32 12.56
N MET A 98 -2.37 2.11 13.10
CA MET A 98 -1.68 1.67 14.32
C MET A 98 -0.80 0.46 14.01
N GLY A 99 0.52 0.62 14.11
CA GLY A 99 1.51 -0.41 13.77
C GLY A 99 2.76 0.17 13.12
N ASP A 100 3.46 -0.63 12.31
CA ASP A 100 4.64 -0.18 11.56
C ASP A 100 4.21 0.57 10.29
N ALA A 101 4.30 1.89 10.32
CA ALA A 101 3.83 2.75 9.23
C ALA A 101 4.88 3.02 8.12
N ARG A 102 6.05 2.36 8.15
CA ARG A 102 7.16 2.62 7.23
C ARG A 102 7.02 1.95 5.86
N TYR A 103 6.17 0.93 5.76
CA TYR A 103 6.05 0.08 4.59
C TYR A 103 4.77 0.31 3.78
N ASN A 104 4.46 -0.61 2.88
CA ASN A 104 3.44 -0.49 1.86
C ASN A 104 2.07 -0.01 2.36
N MET A 105 1.55 -0.57 3.46
CA MET A 105 0.23 -0.20 3.97
C MET A 105 0.21 1.21 4.55
N GLY A 106 1.17 1.53 5.44
CA GLY A 106 1.28 2.88 6.02
C GLY A 106 1.48 3.96 4.95
N ASN A 107 2.39 3.72 4.01
CA ASN A 107 2.67 4.63 2.89
C ASN A 107 1.45 4.83 1.99
N SER A 108 0.80 3.74 1.58
CA SER A 108 -0.33 3.81 0.64
C SER A 108 -1.57 4.42 1.26
N LEU A 109 -1.89 4.09 2.52
CA LEU A 109 -3.00 4.72 3.26
C LEU A 109 -2.78 6.21 3.43
N MET A 110 -1.55 6.64 3.79
CA MET A 110 -1.20 8.04 3.91
C MET A 110 -1.40 8.79 2.59
N ILE A 111 -0.94 8.23 1.46
CA ILE A 111 -1.13 8.81 0.12
C ILE A 111 -2.62 8.89 -0.24
N ALA A 112 -3.36 7.79 -0.08
CA ALA A 112 -4.77 7.73 -0.43
C ALA A 112 -5.60 8.74 0.38
N CYS A 113 -5.44 8.75 1.71
CA CYS A 113 -6.13 9.70 2.58
C CYS A 113 -5.80 11.15 2.21
N SER A 114 -4.51 11.45 1.98
CA SER A 114 -4.08 12.80 1.61
C SER A 114 -4.67 13.30 0.29
N LYS A 115 -4.81 12.42 -0.70
CA LYS A 115 -5.41 12.76 -2.00
C LYS A 115 -6.93 12.89 -1.96
N LEU A 116 -7.58 12.15 -1.07
CA LEU A 116 -9.06 12.09 -0.98
C LEU A 116 -9.67 13.04 0.06
N GLY A 117 -8.84 13.92 0.65
CA GLY A 117 -9.30 14.90 1.64
C GLY A 117 -9.67 14.29 2.99
N MET A 118 -9.11 13.12 3.31
CA MET A 118 -9.23 12.47 4.62
C MET A 118 -8.12 12.95 5.57
N HIS A 119 -8.31 12.72 6.85
CA HIS A 119 -7.31 12.99 7.89
C HIS A 119 -6.60 11.70 8.24
N PHE A 120 -5.33 11.57 7.83
CA PHE A 120 -4.49 10.42 8.16
C PHE A 120 -3.70 10.65 9.45
N VAL A 121 -3.70 9.66 10.33
CA VAL A 121 -2.90 9.67 11.55
C VAL A 121 -2.06 8.39 11.59
N ALA A 122 -0.73 8.50 11.58
CA ALA A 122 0.15 7.41 11.97
C ALA A 122 0.35 7.47 13.49
N CYS A 123 -0.31 6.56 14.20
CA CYS A 123 -0.23 6.43 15.65
C CYS A 123 0.66 5.24 16.00
N THR A 124 1.95 5.52 16.23
CA THR A 124 2.98 4.51 16.49
C THR A 124 4.20 5.14 17.09
N THR A 125 5.23 4.36 17.46
CA THR A 125 6.48 4.96 17.95
C THR A 125 7.21 5.69 16.81
N LYS A 126 7.97 6.72 17.15
CA LYS A 126 8.76 7.52 16.19
C LYS A 126 9.67 6.67 15.29
N LYS A 127 10.13 5.53 15.78
CA LYS A 127 10.95 4.55 15.06
C LYS A 127 10.23 3.96 13.83
N TYR A 128 8.90 3.89 13.88
CA TYR A 128 8.05 3.30 12.85
C TYR A 128 7.21 4.32 12.08
N PHE A 129 7.56 5.60 12.15
CA PHE A 129 6.95 6.62 11.31
C PHE A 129 7.35 6.44 9.84
N PRO A 130 6.49 6.82 8.90
CA PRO A 130 6.83 6.84 7.48
C PRO A 130 8.04 7.72 7.18
N ASN A 131 8.66 7.50 6.02
CA ASN A 131 9.76 8.34 5.54
C ASN A 131 9.33 9.81 5.49
N GLN A 132 10.18 10.72 5.97
CA GLN A 132 9.86 12.14 6.10
C GLN A 132 9.59 12.81 4.75
N GLU A 133 10.31 12.45 3.69
CA GLU A 133 10.08 13.01 2.35
C GLU A 133 8.69 12.65 1.83
N LEU A 134 8.24 11.40 2.07
CA LEU A 134 6.89 10.97 1.72
C LEU A 134 5.83 11.68 2.57
N VAL A 135 6.08 11.88 3.87
CA VAL A 135 5.19 12.65 4.75
C VAL A 135 5.01 14.07 4.24
N ASP A 136 6.10 14.74 3.86
CA ASP A 136 6.06 16.12 3.39
C ASP A 136 5.33 16.21 2.04
N LEU A 137 5.55 15.27 1.12
CA LEU A 137 4.78 15.16 -0.11
C LEU A 137 3.27 14.94 0.16
N CYS A 138 2.93 14.04 1.08
CA CYS A 138 1.53 13.78 1.44
C CYS A 138 0.87 14.99 2.10
N ARG A 139 1.60 15.80 2.84
CA ARG A 139 1.08 17.07 3.38
C ARG A 139 0.70 18.05 2.27
N THR A 140 1.47 18.13 1.18
CA THR A 140 1.08 18.97 0.04
C THR A 140 -0.20 18.49 -0.64
N TYR A 141 -0.38 17.16 -0.75
CA TYR A 141 -1.64 16.60 -1.27
C TYR A 141 -2.81 16.86 -0.32
N ALA A 142 -2.59 16.72 0.99
CA ALA A 142 -3.61 16.95 2.00
C ALA A 142 -4.05 18.42 2.04
N GLU A 143 -3.12 19.37 1.93
CA GLU A 143 -3.42 20.80 1.83
C GLU A 143 -4.31 21.10 0.60
N ALA A 144 -3.99 20.52 -0.55
CA ALA A 144 -4.76 20.71 -1.78
C ALA A 144 -6.16 20.08 -1.72
N SER A 145 -6.33 18.96 -1.02
CA SER A 145 -7.61 18.21 -0.94
C SER A 145 -8.49 18.61 0.25
N GLY A 146 -7.92 19.30 1.25
CA GLY A 146 -8.58 19.66 2.52
C GLY A 146 -8.45 18.57 3.61
N GLY A 147 -7.51 17.64 3.46
CA GLY A 147 -7.15 16.64 4.46
C GLY A 147 -6.02 17.07 5.40
N SER A 148 -5.45 16.10 6.11
CA SER A 148 -4.25 16.32 6.94
C SER A 148 -3.43 15.05 7.15
N VAL A 149 -2.14 15.20 7.48
CA VAL A 149 -1.24 14.11 7.90
C VAL A 149 -0.65 14.43 9.27
N THR A 150 -0.91 13.58 10.23
CA THR A 150 -0.45 13.67 11.62
C THR A 150 0.37 12.44 12.00
N LEU A 151 1.48 12.64 12.69
CA LEU A 151 2.29 11.58 13.30
C LEU A 151 2.26 11.76 14.80
N THR A 152 1.98 10.71 15.56
CA THR A 152 1.93 10.79 17.03
C THR A 152 2.30 9.47 17.70
N GLU A 153 2.95 9.57 18.86
CA GLU A 153 3.21 8.41 19.73
C GLU A 153 2.12 8.26 20.82
N ASP A 154 1.28 9.28 20.99
CA ASP A 154 0.22 9.28 22.00
C ASP A 154 -1.05 8.63 21.44
N VAL A 155 -1.36 7.43 21.96
CA VAL A 155 -2.53 6.65 21.55
C VAL A 155 -3.83 7.39 21.82
N GLN A 156 -3.98 8.07 22.95
CA GLN A 156 -5.22 8.77 23.30
C GLN A 156 -5.50 9.92 22.33
N THR A 157 -4.50 10.72 22.04
CA THR A 157 -4.59 11.83 21.07
C THR A 157 -4.74 11.30 19.65
N GLY A 158 -4.02 10.24 19.31
CA GLY A 158 -4.02 9.65 17.96
C GLY A 158 -5.38 9.08 17.58
N THR A 159 -6.00 8.34 18.48
CA THR A 159 -7.28 7.65 18.24
C THR A 159 -8.51 8.49 18.54
N LYS A 160 -8.32 9.69 19.11
CA LYS A 160 -9.45 10.57 19.40
C LYS A 160 -10.21 10.93 18.13
N ASP A 161 -11.53 10.79 18.18
CA ASP A 161 -12.45 11.09 17.08
C ASP A 161 -12.13 10.33 15.77
N ALA A 162 -11.56 9.12 15.88
CA ALA A 162 -11.29 8.27 14.74
C ALA A 162 -12.59 7.69 14.16
N ASP A 163 -12.81 7.86 12.84
CA ASP A 163 -13.85 7.13 12.11
C ASP A 163 -13.39 5.71 11.78
N VAL A 164 -12.11 5.53 11.48
CA VAL A 164 -11.51 4.26 11.08
C VAL A 164 -10.21 4.03 11.85
N ILE A 165 -10.07 2.86 12.46
CA ILE A 165 -8.80 2.37 13.00
C ILE A 165 -8.33 1.24 12.10
N TYR A 166 -7.11 1.37 11.60
CA TYR A 166 -6.48 0.41 10.71
C TYR A 166 -5.23 -0.19 11.36
N THR A 167 -5.08 -1.48 11.26
CA THR A 167 -3.88 -2.19 11.71
C THR A 167 -3.49 -3.25 10.69
N ASP A 168 -2.23 -3.63 10.67
CA ASP A 168 -1.67 -4.68 9.83
C ASP A 168 -0.70 -5.54 10.65
N VAL A 169 -0.13 -6.56 10.06
CA VAL A 169 0.92 -7.36 10.68
C VAL A 169 2.12 -6.49 11.06
N TRP A 170 2.77 -6.80 12.17
CA TRP A 170 3.88 -5.98 12.69
C TRP A 170 5.24 -6.30 12.06
N VAL A 171 5.33 -7.42 11.35
CA VAL A 171 6.51 -7.79 10.58
C VAL A 171 6.14 -7.84 9.11
N SER A 172 6.73 -6.96 8.33
CA SER A 172 6.44 -6.83 6.92
C SER A 172 7.03 -8.00 6.10
N MET A 173 6.44 -8.21 4.93
CA MET A 173 6.90 -9.22 3.99
C MET A 173 8.37 -9.01 3.65
N GLY A 174 9.18 -10.07 3.78
CA GLY A 174 10.62 -10.03 3.51
C GLY A 174 11.51 -9.60 4.69
N GLU A 175 10.93 -9.21 5.83
CA GLU A 175 11.70 -9.03 7.06
C GLU A 175 12.00 -10.39 7.73
N PRO A 176 13.15 -10.55 8.41
CA PRO A 176 13.48 -11.78 9.12
C PRO A 176 12.64 -11.96 10.39
N ASP A 177 12.37 -13.22 10.76
CA ASP A 177 11.53 -13.54 11.94
C ASP A 177 12.14 -13.04 13.27
N GLU A 178 13.43 -12.81 13.32
CA GLU A 178 14.15 -12.33 14.51
C GLU A 178 13.70 -10.94 14.98
N VAL A 179 13.08 -10.13 14.08
CA VAL A 179 12.57 -8.81 14.46
C VAL A 179 11.26 -8.86 15.26
N TRP A 180 10.60 -10.03 15.37
CA TRP A 180 9.31 -10.16 16.07
C TRP A 180 9.35 -9.71 17.52
N GLU A 181 10.36 -10.11 18.28
CA GLU A 181 10.47 -9.76 19.71
C GLU A 181 10.54 -8.25 19.91
N GLU A 182 11.32 -7.57 19.07
CA GLU A 182 11.45 -6.12 19.09
C GLU A 182 10.13 -5.45 18.70
N ARG A 183 9.45 -5.95 17.64
CA ARG A 183 8.14 -5.44 17.21
C ARG A 183 7.09 -5.58 18.29
N ILE A 184 6.99 -6.75 18.93
CA ILE A 184 6.05 -6.99 20.03
C ILE A 184 6.30 -5.97 21.15
N LYS A 185 7.54 -5.79 21.57
CA LYS A 185 7.91 -4.85 22.63
C LYS A 185 7.51 -3.42 22.28
N ASP A 186 7.84 -2.96 21.09
CA ASP A 186 7.66 -1.57 20.67
C ASP A 186 6.21 -1.25 20.32
N LEU A 187 5.47 -2.21 19.74
CA LEU A 187 4.12 -2.00 19.19
C LEU A 187 2.98 -2.48 20.11
N THR A 188 3.27 -3.19 21.20
CA THR A 188 2.23 -3.60 22.18
C THR A 188 1.33 -2.45 22.66
N PRO A 189 1.85 -1.21 22.90
CA PRO A 189 0.99 -0.07 23.27
C PRO A 189 0.00 0.35 22.19
N TYR A 190 0.26 -0.03 20.93
CA TYR A 190 -0.54 0.32 19.74
C TYR A 190 -1.38 -0.86 19.22
N LYS A 191 -1.51 -1.92 20.02
CA LYS A 191 -2.32 -3.08 19.63
C LYS A 191 -3.81 -2.70 19.63
N VAL A 192 -4.47 -3.04 18.52
CA VAL A 192 -5.92 -2.94 18.32
C VAL A 192 -6.59 -4.24 18.70
#